data_3b02e94daac467b30c5afbdb11d50a8a
#
_entry.id   3b02e94daac467b30c5afbdb11d50a8a
#
_cell.length_a   1.000
_cell.length_b   1.000
_cell.length_c   1.000
_cell.angle_alpha   90.00
_cell.angle_beta   90.00
_cell.angle_gamma   90.00
#
_symmetry.space_group_name_H-M   'P 1'
#
loop_
_entity.id
_entity.type
_entity.pdbx_description
1 polymer ?
#
loop_
_entity_poly.entity_id
_entity_poly.type
_entity_poly.pdbx_seq_one_letter_code
_entity_poly.pdbx_strand_id
1 'polypeptide(L)'
;MARIGIFPASGALGTSTYTNLLSQVPNNQVTLINRYPEKVPKKYVENGVTVRQASYESSAEDLEAVFAGVDILFLISYPSPVHLYRTKVQTKALNAAQKAGVKHIFYSSLAYALVNAESAKAVVMAAHLDSEAHLKQLARANSGLSWTSIREGLYAESFPVYSGLPGFNNPPSTIRIPEDPNGPGVSWVRQDELGEGSARLIASYAKSPSTFEYTNKIVTLSGPKSWTWAEAVEVLSRVTGKNISIEKVSLEEYKNQPQMKAYFGTEETANTLDSAWEAIRGGEAAGVTTTLAEILGREPQSFEKTIEECVKKQASQE
;
A
#
# COMPACT_ATOMS: atom_id res chain seq x y z
N MET A 1 2.46 7.54 27.85
CA MET A 1 2.34 7.86 26.41
C MET A 1 2.41 6.55 25.65
N ALA A 2 1.60 6.41 24.59
CA ALA A 2 1.55 5.17 23.81
C ALA A 2 2.86 4.93 23.02
N ARG A 3 3.32 3.68 22.98
CA ARG A 3 4.47 3.26 22.17
C ARG A 3 3.97 2.74 20.83
N ILE A 4 4.55 3.24 19.76
CA ILE A 4 4.12 2.97 18.39
C ILE A 4 5.16 2.11 17.68
N GLY A 5 4.75 0.94 17.20
CA GLY A 5 5.58 0.05 16.38
C GLY A 5 5.20 0.16 14.90
N ILE A 6 6.18 0.09 14.01
CA ILE A 6 5.96 -0.05 12.56
C ILE A 6 6.67 -1.33 12.10
N PHE A 7 5.92 -2.23 11.46
CA PHE A 7 6.42 -3.51 10.98
C PHE A 7 5.83 -3.92 9.62
N PRO A 8 6.67 -4.22 8.63
CA PRO A 8 8.09 -3.89 8.56
C PRO A 8 8.32 -2.41 8.27
N ALA A 9 9.20 -1.75 9.02
CA ALA A 9 9.55 -0.34 8.83
C ALA A 9 10.53 -0.17 7.65
N SER A 10 10.18 -0.66 6.48
CA SER A 10 11.02 -0.67 5.27
C SER A 10 10.17 -0.55 4.01
N GLY A 11 10.83 -0.46 2.86
CA GLY A 11 10.14 -0.17 1.60
C GLY A 11 9.66 1.29 1.54
N ALA A 12 9.04 1.67 0.42
CA ALA A 12 8.63 3.06 0.23
C ALA A 12 7.53 3.48 1.21
N LEU A 13 6.47 2.67 1.37
CA LEU A 13 5.38 2.95 2.31
C LEU A 13 5.88 3.04 3.76
N GLY A 14 6.63 2.03 4.23
CA GLY A 14 7.14 2.01 5.60
C GLY A 14 8.06 3.19 5.89
N THR A 15 8.95 3.53 4.94
CA THR A 15 9.86 4.68 5.06
C THR A 15 9.10 6.00 5.09
N SER A 16 8.14 6.19 4.19
CA SER A 16 7.30 7.40 4.20
C SER A 16 6.50 7.50 5.51
N THR A 17 5.87 6.40 5.95
CA THR A 17 5.09 6.40 7.17
C THR A 17 5.93 6.80 8.39
N TYR A 18 7.08 6.15 8.63
CA TYR A 18 7.84 6.50 9.83
C TYR A 18 8.48 7.88 9.74
N THR A 19 8.88 8.32 8.56
CA THR A 19 9.44 9.66 8.38
C THR A 19 8.41 10.74 8.73
N ASN A 20 7.18 10.60 8.25
CA ASN A 20 6.10 11.51 8.55
C ASN A 20 5.62 11.41 10.02
N LEU A 21 5.62 10.20 10.59
CA LEU A 21 5.21 9.99 11.99
C LEU A 21 6.19 10.65 12.97
N LEU A 22 7.49 10.55 12.71
CA LEU A 22 8.54 11.14 13.56
C LEU A 22 8.50 12.69 13.60
N SER A 23 7.80 13.34 12.68
CA SER A 23 7.52 14.79 12.75
C SER A 23 6.29 15.13 13.63
N GLN A 24 5.50 14.13 14.05
CA GLN A 24 4.21 14.31 14.73
C GLN A 24 4.21 13.77 16.17
N VAL A 25 5.11 12.84 16.48
CA VAL A 25 5.21 12.21 17.81
C VAL A 25 6.66 12.19 18.29
N PRO A 26 6.91 12.16 19.61
CA PRO A 26 8.26 12.03 20.16
C PRO A 26 8.98 10.76 19.67
N ASN A 27 10.22 10.90 19.23
CA ASN A 27 11.01 9.80 18.67
C ASN A 27 11.13 8.59 19.60
N ASN A 28 11.26 8.81 20.91
CA ASN A 28 11.37 7.76 21.92
C ASN A 28 10.07 6.94 22.13
N GLN A 29 8.98 7.32 21.46
CA GLN A 29 7.73 6.54 21.41
C GLN A 29 7.69 5.60 20.20
N VAL A 30 8.61 5.74 19.24
CA VAL A 30 8.58 4.99 17.98
C VAL A 30 9.58 3.83 18.00
N THR A 31 9.09 2.65 17.64
CA THR A 31 9.88 1.44 17.42
C THR A 31 9.77 1.04 15.95
N LEU A 32 10.89 1.04 15.25
CA LEU A 32 11.00 0.56 13.87
C LEU A 32 11.45 -0.90 13.87
N ILE A 33 10.65 -1.78 13.30
CA ILE A 33 10.91 -3.22 13.29
C ILE A 33 11.21 -3.64 11.85
N ASN A 34 12.45 -4.08 11.62
CA ASN A 34 12.99 -4.36 10.30
C ASN A 34 13.75 -5.68 10.24
N ARG A 35 13.75 -6.30 9.06
CA ARG A 35 14.61 -7.43 8.74
C ARG A 35 16.11 -7.05 8.79
N TYR A 36 16.43 -5.82 8.38
CA TYR A 36 17.77 -5.25 8.29
C TYR A 36 17.83 -3.93 9.08
N PRO A 37 18.03 -4.00 10.41
CA PRO A 37 18.06 -2.82 11.29
C PRO A 37 19.10 -1.77 10.90
N GLU A 38 20.22 -2.22 10.35
CA GLU A 38 21.33 -1.37 9.90
C GLU A 38 20.96 -0.44 8.73
N LYS A 39 19.85 -0.71 8.03
CA LYS A 39 19.33 0.16 6.97
C LYS A 39 18.53 1.35 7.48
N VAL A 40 18.16 1.35 8.76
CA VAL A 40 17.52 2.52 9.37
C VAL A 40 18.58 3.63 9.52
N PRO A 41 18.33 4.84 9.02
CA PRO A 41 19.29 5.94 9.12
C PRO A 41 19.68 6.22 10.57
N LYS A 42 20.98 6.26 10.86
CA LYS A 42 21.56 6.43 12.21
C LYS A 42 20.99 7.65 12.95
N LYS A 43 20.72 8.74 12.23
CA LYS A 43 20.13 9.95 12.80
C LYS A 43 18.84 9.69 13.60
N TYR A 44 18.04 8.70 13.22
CA TYR A 44 16.81 8.40 13.95
C TYR A 44 17.10 7.67 15.27
N VAL A 45 18.05 6.73 15.25
CA VAL A 45 18.49 5.99 16.45
C VAL A 45 19.14 6.96 17.45
N GLU A 46 20.03 7.82 16.97
CA GLU A 46 20.71 8.85 17.78
C GLU A 46 19.72 9.84 18.41
N ASN A 47 18.58 10.06 17.76
CA ASN A 47 17.49 10.90 18.26
C ASN A 47 16.42 10.12 19.06
N GLY A 48 16.71 8.89 19.50
CA GLY A 48 15.90 8.14 20.47
C GLY A 48 14.87 7.17 19.89
N VAL A 49 14.87 6.94 18.56
CA VAL A 49 14.04 5.90 17.95
C VAL A 49 14.57 4.53 18.33
N THR A 50 13.71 3.63 18.79
CA THR A 50 14.07 2.22 19.02
C THR A 50 14.04 1.44 17.72
N VAL A 51 15.04 0.59 17.48
CA VAL A 51 15.08 -0.32 16.33
C VAL A 51 15.15 -1.75 16.82
N ARG A 52 14.33 -2.64 16.26
CA ARG A 52 14.30 -4.08 16.57
C ARG A 52 14.40 -4.90 15.28
N GLN A 53 14.95 -6.10 15.39
CA GLN A 53 15.09 -7.00 14.24
C GLN A 53 14.01 -8.07 14.22
N ALA A 54 13.23 -8.10 13.15
CA ALA A 54 12.33 -9.20 12.80
C ALA A 54 11.93 -9.14 11.34
N SER A 55 11.39 -10.25 10.85
CA SER A 55 10.73 -10.36 9.55
C SER A 55 9.47 -11.19 9.68
N TYR A 56 8.67 -11.26 8.61
CA TYR A 56 7.49 -12.13 8.58
C TYR A 56 7.82 -13.63 8.66
N GLU A 57 9.07 -14.00 8.35
CA GLU A 57 9.59 -15.37 8.46
C GLU A 57 10.02 -15.74 9.89
N SER A 58 10.19 -14.74 10.78
CA SER A 58 10.51 -14.98 12.20
C SER A 58 9.46 -15.88 12.88
N SER A 59 9.86 -16.59 13.93
CA SER A 59 8.94 -17.43 14.71
C SER A 59 7.82 -16.61 15.34
N ALA A 60 6.75 -17.24 15.80
CA ALA A 60 5.67 -16.56 16.50
C ALA A 60 6.17 -15.93 17.82
N GLU A 61 7.07 -16.64 18.50
CA GLU A 61 7.69 -16.22 19.75
C GLU A 61 8.60 -14.99 19.55
N ASP A 62 9.41 -14.99 18.47
CA ASP A 62 10.24 -13.83 18.13
C ASP A 62 9.39 -12.60 17.77
N LEU A 63 8.30 -12.81 17.01
CA LEU A 63 7.38 -11.72 16.68
C LEU A 63 6.70 -11.18 17.94
N GLU A 64 6.26 -12.04 18.85
CA GLU A 64 5.70 -11.63 20.14
C GLU A 64 6.73 -10.81 20.95
N ALA A 65 7.97 -11.28 21.03
CA ALA A 65 9.04 -10.60 21.74
C ALA A 65 9.35 -9.21 21.16
N VAL A 66 9.39 -9.06 19.81
CA VAL A 66 9.68 -7.76 19.19
C VAL A 66 8.50 -6.80 19.26
N PHE A 67 7.26 -7.28 19.44
CA PHE A 67 6.08 -6.44 19.66
C PHE A 67 5.86 -6.12 21.15
N ALA A 68 6.57 -6.75 22.07
CA ALA A 68 6.43 -6.51 23.50
C ALA A 68 6.63 -5.01 23.84
N GLY A 69 5.66 -4.46 24.60
CA GLY A 69 5.66 -3.06 25.01
C GLY A 69 5.24 -2.07 23.91
N VAL A 70 4.79 -2.53 22.75
CA VAL A 70 4.14 -1.72 21.71
C VAL A 70 2.66 -1.64 22.03
N ASP A 71 2.11 -0.43 22.12
CA ASP A 71 0.67 -0.21 22.34
C ASP A 71 -0.10 -0.11 21.03
N ILE A 72 0.50 0.51 20.01
CA ILE A 72 -0.06 0.75 18.68
C ILE A 72 0.89 0.16 17.65
N LEU A 73 0.41 -0.76 16.82
CA LEU A 73 1.22 -1.38 15.77
C LEU A 73 0.68 -1.00 14.39
N PHE A 74 1.51 -0.45 13.52
CA PHE A 74 1.25 -0.41 12.09
C PHE A 74 1.87 -1.63 11.44
N LEU A 75 1.02 -2.55 11.02
CA LEU A 75 1.41 -3.79 10.34
C LEU A 75 1.22 -3.60 8.84
N ILE A 76 2.33 -3.42 8.12
CA ILE A 76 2.36 -3.28 6.67
C ILE A 76 2.31 -4.67 6.04
N SER A 77 1.38 -4.88 5.13
CA SER A 77 1.14 -6.19 4.53
C SER A 77 2.37 -6.77 3.82
N TYR A 78 2.49 -8.09 3.86
CA TYR A 78 3.60 -8.81 3.23
C TYR A 78 3.50 -8.78 1.70
N PRO A 79 4.55 -8.38 0.98
CA PRO A 79 4.51 -8.23 -0.48
C PRO A 79 4.73 -9.58 -1.20
N SER A 80 3.75 -10.48 -1.16
CA SER A 80 3.78 -11.74 -1.89
C SER A 80 2.55 -11.90 -2.78
N PRO A 81 2.67 -12.40 -4.01
CA PRO A 81 1.52 -12.75 -4.84
C PRO A 81 0.83 -14.05 -4.38
N VAL A 82 1.51 -14.86 -3.56
CA VAL A 82 1.01 -16.18 -3.10
C VAL A 82 0.02 -15.98 -1.96
N HIS A 83 -1.27 -16.07 -2.26
CA HIS A 83 -2.37 -15.81 -1.32
C HIS A 83 -2.21 -16.55 0.02
N LEU A 84 -2.20 -17.88 -0.01
CA LEU A 84 -2.18 -18.69 1.23
C LEU A 84 -0.91 -18.44 2.08
N TYR A 85 0.24 -18.28 1.44
CA TYR A 85 1.47 -17.97 2.15
C TYR A 85 1.39 -16.60 2.82
N ARG A 86 0.91 -15.59 2.08
CA ARG A 86 0.72 -14.23 2.58
C ARG A 86 -0.24 -14.19 3.76
N THR A 87 -1.41 -14.84 3.65
CA THR A 87 -2.38 -14.98 4.74
C THR A 87 -1.74 -15.63 5.97
N LYS A 88 -1.01 -16.74 5.78
CA LYS A 88 -0.35 -17.46 6.87
C LYS A 88 0.63 -16.57 7.66
N VAL A 89 1.52 -15.85 6.97
CA VAL A 89 2.53 -15.03 7.67
C VAL A 89 1.92 -13.79 8.31
N GLN A 90 0.90 -13.19 7.69
CA GLN A 90 0.19 -12.04 8.25
C GLN A 90 -0.64 -12.44 9.48
N THR A 91 -1.39 -13.52 9.41
CA THR A 91 -2.15 -14.07 10.55
C THR A 91 -1.23 -14.39 11.74
N LYS A 92 -0.05 -14.98 11.47
CA LYS A 92 0.96 -15.22 12.51
C LYS A 92 1.40 -13.91 13.19
N ALA A 93 1.68 -12.87 12.42
CA ALA A 93 2.10 -11.57 12.97
C ALA A 93 0.97 -10.88 13.75
N LEU A 94 -0.28 -10.94 13.28
CA LEU A 94 -1.45 -10.40 13.97
C LEU A 94 -1.69 -11.10 15.32
N ASN A 95 -1.58 -12.43 15.36
CA ASN A 95 -1.69 -13.21 16.60
C ASN A 95 -0.56 -12.87 17.58
N ALA A 96 0.67 -12.73 17.09
CA ALA A 96 1.80 -12.33 17.93
C ALA A 96 1.61 -10.93 18.52
N ALA A 97 1.10 -9.98 17.73
CA ALA A 97 0.79 -8.63 18.20
C ALA A 97 -0.28 -8.65 19.31
N GLN A 98 -1.34 -9.43 19.14
CA GLN A 98 -2.37 -9.60 20.18
C GLN A 98 -1.79 -10.19 21.48
N LYS A 99 -0.97 -11.26 21.39
CA LYS A 99 -0.33 -11.90 22.53
C LYS A 99 0.66 -10.97 23.23
N ALA A 100 1.38 -10.15 22.49
CA ALA A 100 2.29 -9.13 23.03
C ALA A 100 1.58 -7.98 23.77
N GLY A 101 0.25 -7.93 23.73
CA GLY A 101 -0.55 -6.91 24.41
C GLY A 101 -0.73 -5.61 23.64
N VAL A 102 -0.55 -5.64 22.29
CA VAL A 102 -0.87 -4.49 21.43
C VAL A 102 -2.35 -4.16 21.57
N LYS A 103 -2.66 -2.87 21.75
CA LYS A 103 -4.03 -2.37 22.00
C LYS A 103 -4.74 -1.93 20.73
N HIS A 104 -3.96 -1.47 19.73
CA HIS A 104 -4.52 -1.09 18.43
C HIS A 104 -3.60 -1.51 17.29
N ILE A 105 -4.19 -2.11 16.27
CA ILE A 105 -3.46 -2.51 15.06
C ILE A 105 -4.01 -1.71 13.87
N PHE A 106 -3.16 -0.87 13.29
CA PHE A 106 -3.34 -0.37 11.94
C PHE A 106 -2.79 -1.41 10.96
N TYR A 107 -3.58 -1.76 9.95
CA TYR A 107 -3.19 -2.72 8.94
C TYR A 107 -3.19 -2.06 7.55
N SER A 108 -2.05 -2.12 6.86
CA SER A 108 -1.95 -1.65 5.47
C SER A 108 -2.62 -2.68 4.56
N SER A 109 -3.83 -2.37 4.14
CA SER A 109 -4.63 -3.13 3.17
C SER A 109 -4.53 -2.49 1.79
N LEU A 110 -5.30 -2.95 0.83
CA LEU A 110 -5.28 -2.48 -0.55
C LEU A 110 -6.69 -2.05 -1.00
N ALA A 111 -6.80 -0.93 -1.69
CA ALA A 111 -8.05 -0.45 -2.29
C ALA A 111 -8.22 -1.02 -3.72
N TYR A 112 -8.30 -2.33 -3.81
CA TYR A 112 -8.54 -3.05 -5.06
C TYR A 112 -9.80 -3.90 -4.94
N ALA A 113 -10.84 -3.26 -4.44
CA ALA A 113 -12.21 -3.75 -4.29
C ALA A 113 -13.14 -2.54 -4.31
N LEU A 114 -14.41 -2.74 -4.60
CA LEU A 114 -15.42 -1.68 -4.45
C LEU A 114 -15.36 -1.13 -3.02
N VAL A 115 -15.59 0.16 -2.86
CA VAL A 115 -15.56 0.82 -1.55
C VAL A 115 -16.48 0.08 -0.57
N ASN A 116 -15.95 -0.26 0.61
CA ASN A 116 -16.63 -1.05 1.65
C ASN A 116 -17.00 -2.50 1.28
N ALA A 117 -16.56 -3.03 0.13
CA ALA A 117 -16.82 -4.43 -0.22
C ALA A 117 -16.03 -5.39 0.68
N GLU A 118 -16.62 -6.54 0.97
CA GLU A 118 -15.98 -7.67 1.68
C GLU A 118 -15.51 -8.78 0.72
N SER A 119 -15.61 -8.54 -0.59
CA SER A 119 -15.12 -9.42 -1.64
C SER A 119 -14.47 -8.59 -2.75
N ALA A 120 -13.60 -9.20 -3.53
CA ALA A 120 -12.94 -8.59 -4.67
C ALA A 120 -12.64 -9.64 -5.73
N LYS A 121 -12.59 -9.23 -7.00
CA LYS A 121 -12.15 -10.07 -8.11
C LYS A 121 -10.63 -10.22 -8.13
N ALA A 122 -9.91 -9.16 -7.77
CA ALA A 122 -8.47 -9.17 -7.72
C ALA A 122 -7.96 -10.17 -6.68
N VAL A 123 -7.30 -11.25 -7.11
CA VAL A 123 -6.73 -12.28 -6.23
C VAL A 123 -5.75 -11.69 -5.21
N VAL A 124 -5.04 -10.61 -5.58
CA VAL A 124 -4.16 -9.90 -4.65
C VAL A 124 -4.88 -9.38 -3.40
N MET A 125 -6.20 -9.14 -3.50
CA MET A 125 -7.03 -8.73 -2.36
C MET A 125 -7.33 -9.86 -1.37
N ALA A 126 -7.29 -11.12 -1.79
CA ALA A 126 -7.72 -12.24 -0.94
C ALA A 126 -7.01 -12.27 0.42
N ALA A 127 -5.67 -12.15 0.44
CA ALA A 127 -4.92 -12.11 1.69
C ALA A 127 -5.18 -10.84 2.53
N HIS A 128 -5.58 -9.73 1.91
CA HIS A 128 -6.00 -8.53 2.65
C HIS A 128 -7.36 -8.74 3.31
N LEU A 129 -8.32 -9.31 2.58
CA LEU A 129 -9.65 -9.63 3.10
C LEU A 129 -9.57 -10.64 4.25
N ASP A 130 -8.73 -11.68 4.11
CA ASP A 130 -8.46 -12.64 5.18
C ASP A 130 -7.90 -11.96 6.43
N SER A 131 -6.94 -11.03 6.25
CA SER A 131 -6.35 -10.29 7.37
C SER A 131 -7.35 -9.33 8.03
N GLU A 132 -8.19 -8.65 7.26
CA GLU A 132 -9.29 -7.81 7.78
C GLU A 132 -10.31 -8.66 8.56
N ALA A 133 -10.68 -9.83 8.04
CA ALA A 133 -11.59 -10.76 8.73
C ALA A 133 -10.96 -11.28 10.04
N HIS A 134 -9.66 -11.60 10.01
CA HIS A 134 -8.94 -12.05 11.19
C HIS A 134 -8.82 -10.96 12.27
N LEU A 135 -8.55 -9.71 11.89
CA LEU A 135 -8.57 -8.56 12.80
C LEU A 135 -9.92 -8.37 13.47
N LYS A 136 -11.03 -8.46 12.70
CA LYS A 136 -12.40 -8.43 13.23
C LYS A 136 -12.62 -9.55 14.26
N GLN A 137 -12.13 -10.76 13.98
CA GLN A 137 -12.24 -11.91 14.88
C GLN A 137 -11.43 -11.70 16.17
N LEU A 138 -10.18 -11.26 16.07
CA LEU A 138 -9.31 -10.99 17.22
C LEU A 138 -9.90 -9.93 18.15
N ALA A 139 -10.41 -8.84 17.59
CA ALA A 139 -11.03 -7.77 18.38
C ALA A 139 -12.34 -8.21 19.07
N ARG A 140 -13.13 -9.09 18.45
CA ARG A 140 -14.32 -9.68 19.09
C ARG A 140 -13.96 -10.61 20.25
N ALA A 141 -12.87 -11.35 20.12
CA ALA A 141 -12.39 -12.28 21.15
C ALA A 141 -11.66 -11.58 22.29
N ASN A 142 -11.15 -10.36 22.07
CA ASN A 142 -10.37 -9.59 23.03
C ASN A 142 -10.84 -8.13 23.06
N SER A 143 -11.62 -7.75 24.06
CA SER A 143 -12.13 -6.38 24.22
C SER A 143 -11.06 -5.31 24.44
N GLY A 144 -9.81 -5.71 24.72
CA GLY A 144 -8.66 -4.81 24.85
C GLY A 144 -7.96 -4.50 23.54
N LEU A 145 -8.34 -5.16 22.42
CA LEU A 145 -7.77 -4.95 21.09
C LEU A 145 -8.78 -4.24 20.19
N SER A 146 -8.32 -3.21 19.52
CA SER A 146 -9.03 -2.54 18.41
C SER A 146 -8.17 -2.50 17.17
N TRP A 147 -8.75 -2.13 16.04
CA TRP A 147 -8.04 -2.13 14.75
C TRP A 147 -8.55 -1.02 13.82
N THR A 148 -7.74 -0.70 12.82
CA THR A 148 -8.12 0.10 11.65
C THR A 148 -7.44 -0.50 10.42
N SER A 149 -8.21 -0.89 9.41
CA SER A 149 -7.66 -1.31 8.13
C SER A 149 -7.60 -0.12 7.20
N ILE A 150 -6.40 0.19 6.70
CA ILE A 150 -6.16 1.27 5.75
C ILE A 150 -6.06 0.65 4.37
N ARG A 151 -7.12 0.74 3.56
CA ARG A 151 -7.11 0.34 2.17
C ARG A 151 -6.45 1.45 1.34
N GLU A 152 -5.24 1.19 0.92
CA GLU A 152 -4.40 2.10 0.16
C GLU A 152 -4.66 1.95 -1.33
N GLY A 153 -4.89 3.05 -2.04
CA GLY A 153 -5.08 3.10 -3.48
C GLY A 153 -3.85 2.62 -4.25
N LEU A 154 -4.04 2.31 -5.53
CA LEU A 154 -2.95 1.89 -6.39
C LEU A 154 -1.96 3.05 -6.60
N TYR A 155 -0.68 2.74 -6.42
CA TYR A 155 0.37 3.76 -6.51
C TYR A 155 0.53 4.28 -7.93
N ALA A 156 0.52 5.59 -8.13
CA ALA A 156 0.78 6.23 -9.41
C ALA A 156 2.16 5.84 -9.96
N GLU A 157 3.13 5.62 -9.08
CA GLU A 157 4.47 5.13 -9.39
C GLU A 157 4.49 3.71 -9.98
N SER A 158 3.41 2.94 -9.77
CA SER A 158 3.24 1.60 -10.35
C SER A 158 2.61 1.60 -11.75
N PHE A 159 2.29 2.76 -12.32
CA PHE A 159 1.70 2.86 -13.64
C PHE A 159 2.48 2.08 -14.73
N PRO A 160 3.84 2.11 -14.77
CA PRO A 160 4.61 1.31 -15.73
C PRO A 160 4.32 -0.19 -15.64
N VAL A 161 4.15 -0.73 -14.44
CA VAL A 161 3.86 -2.16 -14.22
C VAL A 161 2.57 -2.57 -14.91
N TYR A 162 1.51 -1.78 -14.78
CA TYR A 162 0.21 -2.07 -15.39
C TYR A 162 0.15 -1.72 -16.88
N SER A 163 0.91 -0.73 -17.33
CA SER A 163 0.95 -0.33 -18.74
C SER A 163 1.96 -1.10 -19.60
N GLY A 164 2.66 -2.08 -19.02
CA GLY A 164 3.65 -2.88 -19.72
C GLY A 164 4.92 -2.12 -20.09
N LEU A 165 5.25 -1.08 -19.32
CA LEU A 165 6.42 -0.24 -19.57
C LEU A 165 7.60 -0.68 -18.67
N PRO A 166 8.85 -0.55 -19.15
CA PRO A 166 10.03 -0.78 -18.30
C PRO A 166 10.25 0.35 -17.29
N GLY A 167 9.63 1.49 -17.51
CA GLY A 167 9.72 2.69 -16.68
C GLY A 167 9.01 3.86 -17.33
N PHE A 168 9.23 5.06 -16.80
CA PHE A 168 8.62 6.30 -17.32
C PHE A 168 9.43 6.93 -18.47
N ASN A 169 10.73 6.66 -18.51
CA ASN A 169 11.60 7.18 -19.56
C ASN A 169 11.45 6.35 -20.83
N ASN A 170 11.47 7.06 -21.94
CA ASN A 170 11.45 6.44 -23.26
C ASN A 170 10.29 5.44 -23.51
N PRO A 171 9.01 5.81 -23.21
CA PRO A 171 7.89 4.96 -23.53
C PRO A 171 7.80 4.68 -25.04
N PRO A 172 7.28 3.51 -25.44
CA PRO A 172 7.05 3.19 -26.85
C PRO A 172 5.99 4.11 -27.46
N SER A 173 5.91 4.14 -28.79
CA SER A 173 4.86 4.90 -29.50
C SER A 173 3.45 4.33 -29.31
N THR A 174 3.33 3.09 -28.84
CA THR A 174 2.05 2.43 -28.58
C THR A 174 2.12 1.63 -27.29
N ILE A 175 1.22 1.93 -26.38
CA ILE A 175 0.98 1.14 -25.14
C ILE A 175 -0.13 0.14 -25.43
N ARG A 176 0.11 -1.14 -25.13
CA ARG A 176 -0.82 -2.23 -25.39
C ARG A 176 -1.34 -2.81 -24.09
N ILE A 177 -2.65 -2.69 -23.85
CA ILE A 177 -3.34 -3.16 -22.63
C ILE A 177 -4.53 -4.05 -22.95
N PRO A 178 -4.96 -4.96 -22.04
CA PRO A 178 -6.08 -5.87 -22.30
C PRO A 178 -7.42 -5.27 -21.87
N GLU A 179 -7.58 -3.94 -21.93
CA GLU A 179 -8.74 -3.23 -21.45
C GLU A 179 -9.22 -2.16 -22.44
N ASP A 180 -10.49 -1.76 -22.32
CA ASP A 180 -10.98 -0.58 -23.01
C ASP A 180 -10.27 0.67 -22.45
N PRO A 181 -9.59 1.45 -23.28
CA PRO A 181 -8.93 2.68 -22.83
C PRO A 181 -9.85 3.67 -22.13
N ASN A 182 -11.14 3.65 -22.43
CA ASN A 182 -12.17 4.54 -21.87
C ASN A 182 -13.02 3.86 -20.77
N GLY A 183 -12.58 2.70 -20.27
CA GLY A 183 -13.22 1.98 -19.17
C GLY A 183 -13.16 2.72 -17.84
N PRO A 184 -13.55 2.07 -16.72
CA PRO A 184 -13.65 2.70 -15.40
C PRO A 184 -12.39 3.38 -14.90
N GLY A 185 -11.23 2.88 -15.31
CA GLY A 185 -9.94 3.45 -14.94
C GLY A 185 -9.47 3.08 -13.53
N VAL A 186 -8.54 3.88 -13.01
CA VAL A 186 -7.88 3.67 -11.71
C VAL A 186 -7.76 5.01 -10.97
N SER A 187 -8.06 5.01 -9.68
CA SER A 187 -7.84 6.15 -8.79
C SER A 187 -6.40 6.13 -8.25
N TRP A 188 -5.46 6.49 -9.12
CA TRP A 188 -4.03 6.53 -8.79
C TRP A 188 -3.74 7.49 -7.64
N VAL A 189 -2.89 7.07 -6.71
CA VAL A 189 -2.48 7.88 -5.57
C VAL A 189 -0.96 7.85 -5.42
N ARG A 190 -0.37 8.98 -5.01
CA ARG A 190 1.06 9.05 -4.72
C ARG A 190 1.40 8.22 -3.49
N GLN A 191 2.37 7.31 -3.62
CA GLN A 191 2.76 6.39 -2.56
C GLN A 191 3.21 7.11 -1.28
N ASP A 192 3.93 8.22 -1.41
CA ASP A 192 4.41 9.01 -0.29
C ASP A 192 3.27 9.63 0.53
N GLU A 193 2.18 10.05 -0.12
CA GLU A 193 0.99 10.59 0.55
C GLU A 193 0.18 9.52 1.29
N LEU A 194 0.24 8.27 0.86
CA LEU A 194 -0.33 7.16 1.64
C LEU A 194 0.44 6.94 2.93
N GLY A 195 1.77 7.05 2.88
CA GLY A 195 2.60 7.02 4.08
C GLY A 195 2.34 8.21 5.02
N GLU A 196 2.16 9.42 4.48
CA GLU A 196 1.77 10.60 5.26
C GLU A 196 0.38 10.42 5.88
N GLY A 197 -0.61 9.96 5.10
CA GLY A 197 -1.97 9.71 5.58
C GLY A 197 -2.00 8.65 6.69
N SER A 198 -1.28 7.54 6.51
CA SER A 198 -1.14 6.50 7.52
C SER A 198 -0.48 7.04 8.81
N ALA A 199 0.57 7.84 8.69
CA ALA A 199 1.24 8.48 9.84
C ALA A 199 0.29 9.41 10.61
N ARG A 200 -0.51 10.20 9.91
CA ARG A 200 -1.49 11.11 10.53
C ARG A 200 -2.61 10.35 11.25
N LEU A 201 -3.10 9.25 10.69
CA LEU A 201 -4.07 8.36 11.35
C LEU A 201 -3.48 7.78 12.64
N ILE A 202 -2.26 7.25 12.59
CA ILE A 202 -1.56 6.69 13.74
C ILE A 202 -1.35 7.75 14.84
N ALA A 203 -0.87 8.93 14.46
CA ALA A 203 -0.65 10.04 15.40
C ALA A 203 -1.97 10.55 16.02
N SER A 204 -3.04 10.64 15.23
CA SER A 204 -4.39 11.01 15.70
C SER A 204 -4.91 10.02 16.73
N TYR A 205 -4.82 8.71 16.45
CA TYR A 205 -5.19 7.67 17.41
C TYR A 205 -4.33 7.73 18.68
N ALA A 206 -3.02 7.86 18.53
CA ALA A 206 -2.10 7.93 19.67
C ALA A 206 -2.41 9.12 20.61
N LYS A 207 -2.89 10.25 20.05
CA LYS A 207 -3.29 11.45 20.80
C LYS A 207 -4.63 11.29 21.49
N SER A 208 -5.62 10.69 20.86
CA SER A 208 -7.00 10.65 21.35
C SER A 208 -7.72 9.35 20.96
N PRO A 209 -7.35 8.18 21.58
CA PRO A 209 -7.90 6.88 21.19
C PRO A 209 -9.42 6.78 21.33
N SER A 210 -9.99 7.42 22.37
CA SER A 210 -11.43 7.34 22.67
C SER A 210 -12.33 8.09 21.69
N THR A 211 -11.78 9.06 20.95
CA THR A 211 -12.50 9.88 19.97
C THR A 211 -12.09 9.59 18.52
N PHE A 212 -11.23 8.60 18.32
CA PHE A 212 -10.76 8.25 16.97
C PHE A 212 -11.89 7.57 16.18
N GLU A 213 -12.31 8.22 15.11
CA GLU A 213 -13.52 7.84 14.37
C GLU A 213 -13.39 6.54 13.56
N TYR A 214 -12.15 6.12 13.26
CA TYR A 214 -11.89 4.92 12.45
C TYR A 214 -11.59 3.67 13.26
N THR A 215 -11.88 3.69 14.57
CA THR A 215 -11.76 2.52 15.43
C THR A 215 -12.68 1.39 14.97
N ASN A 216 -12.10 0.20 14.73
CA ASN A 216 -12.77 -1.00 14.21
C ASN A 216 -13.43 -0.78 12.83
N LYS A 217 -12.82 0.04 12.00
CA LYS A 217 -13.32 0.37 10.66
C LYS A 217 -12.27 0.15 9.58
N ILE A 218 -12.76 0.07 8.36
CA ILE A 218 -11.97 0.14 7.14
C ILE A 218 -11.98 1.60 6.67
N VAL A 219 -10.81 2.10 6.32
CA VAL A 219 -10.59 3.44 5.76
C VAL A 219 -9.99 3.28 4.37
N THR A 220 -10.53 3.95 3.36
CA THR A 220 -9.99 3.92 1.99
C THR A 220 -9.30 5.24 1.69
N LEU A 221 -8.02 5.16 1.36
CA LEU A 221 -7.19 6.29 0.92
C LEU A 221 -6.99 6.17 -0.59
N SER A 222 -7.67 6.99 -1.36
CA SER A 222 -7.61 7.01 -2.83
C SER A 222 -7.04 8.30 -3.37
N GLY A 223 -6.65 8.29 -4.65
CA GLY A 223 -6.40 9.52 -5.39
C GLY A 223 -7.67 10.36 -5.54
N PRO A 224 -7.52 11.65 -5.90
CA PRO A 224 -8.65 12.59 -5.95
C PRO A 224 -9.60 12.36 -7.14
N LYS A 225 -9.19 11.54 -8.11
CA LYS A 225 -9.93 11.27 -9.35
C LYS A 225 -9.62 9.85 -9.84
N SER A 226 -10.61 9.21 -10.46
CA SER A 226 -10.35 8.04 -11.31
C SER A 226 -9.89 8.50 -12.70
N TRP A 227 -8.86 7.87 -13.21
CA TRP A 227 -8.25 8.13 -14.51
C TRP A 227 -8.50 6.95 -15.44
N THR A 228 -9.14 7.18 -16.57
CA THR A 228 -9.18 6.18 -17.64
C THR A 228 -7.77 5.92 -18.16
N TRP A 229 -7.56 4.80 -18.83
CA TRP A 229 -6.26 4.50 -19.43
C TRP A 229 -5.91 5.49 -20.54
N ALA A 230 -6.90 5.95 -21.31
CA ALA A 230 -6.72 6.98 -22.33
C ALA A 230 -6.20 8.28 -21.71
N GLU A 231 -6.84 8.79 -20.65
CA GLU A 231 -6.40 9.99 -19.94
C GLU A 231 -4.99 9.82 -19.34
N ALA A 232 -4.70 8.65 -18.73
CA ALA A 232 -3.40 8.38 -18.13
C ALA A 232 -2.26 8.33 -19.17
N VAL A 233 -2.51 7.74 -20.33
CA VAL A 233 -1.55 7.71 -21.46
C VAL A 233 -1.39 9.09 -22.08
N GLU A 234 -2.44 9.91 -22.17
CA GLU A 234 -2.34 11.30 -22.61
C GLU A 234 -1.45 12.13 -21.67
N VAL A 235 -1.57 11.94 -20.34
CA VAL A 235 -0.65 12.55 -19.38
C VAL A 235 0.80 12.15 -19.68
N LEU A 236 1.06 10.85 -19.84
CA LEU A 236 2.42 10.37 -20.16
C LEU A 236 2.94 10.96 -21.46
N SER A 237 2.11 11.03 -22.52
CA SER A 237 2.43 11.66 -23.80
C SER A 237 2.88 13.10 -23.62
N ARG A 238 2.08 13.89 -22.90
CA ARG A 238 2.36 15.31 -22.65
C ARG A 238 3.65 15.51 -21.84
N VAL A 239 3.82 14.73 -20.77
CA VAL A 239 4.98 14.86 -19.88
C VAL A 239 6.29 14.46 -20.56
N THR A 240 6.25 13.44 -21.42
CA THR A 240 7.45 12.97 -22.14
C THR A 240 7.69 13.68 -23.46
N GLY A 241 6.73 14.49 -23.93
CA GLY A 241 6.81 15.13 -25.24
C GLY A 241 6.69 14.16 -26.43
N LYS A 242 6.20 12.94 -26.19
CA LYS A 242 6.04 11.89 -27.19
C LYS A 242 4.58 11.69 -27.57
N ASN A 243 4.33 11.38 -28.83
CA ASN A 243 3.01 10.96 -29.27
C ASN A 243 2.85 9.45 -28.98
N ILE A 244 2.06 9.12 -27.95
CA ILE A 244 1.85 7.75 -27.51
C ILE A 244 0.39 7.38 -27.76
N SER A 245 0.18 6.36 -28.59
CA SER A 245 -1.14 5.75 -28.77
C SER A 245 -1.38 4.63 -27.76
N ILE A 246 -2.65 4.28 -27.58
CA ILE A 246 -3.04 3.14 -26.77
C ILE A 246 -3.85 2.16 -27.63
N GLU A 247 -3.53 0.87 -27.54
CA GLU A 247 -4.17 -0.21 -28.26
C GLU A 247 -4.72 -1.24 -27.30
N LYS A 248 -5.98 -1.62 -27.49
CA LYS A 248 -6.57 -2.75 -26.78
C LYS A 248 -6.12 -4.05 -27.45
N VAL A 249 -5.57 -4.97 -26.65
CA VAL A 249 -5.13 -6.29 -27.08
C VAL A 249 -5.81 -7.39 -26.27
N SER A 250 -5.64 -8.64 -26.66
CA SER A 250 -6.06 -9.77 -25.83
C SER A 250 -5.20 -9.85 -24.56
N LEU A 251 -5.73 -10.46 -23.50
CA LEU A 251 -4.97 -10.69 -22.26
C LEU A 251 -3.73 -11.56 -22.53
N GLU A 252 -3.82 -12.51 -23.45
CA GLU A 252 -2.69 -13.37 -23.85
C GLU A 252 -1.59 -12.56 -24.53
N GLU A 253 -1.93 -11.69 -25.50
CA GLU A 253 -0.97 -10.80 -26.14
C GLU A 253 -0.32 -9.86 -25.13
N TYR A 254 -1.10 -9.33 -24.18
CA TYR A 254 -0.58 -8.47 -23.12
C TYR A 254 0.43 -9.23 -22.25
N LYS A 255 0.12 -10.44 -21.79
CA LYS A 255 1.01 -11.28 -20.98
C LYS A 255 2.29 -11.67 -21.72
N ASN A 256 2.23 -11.78 -23.04
CA ASN A 256 3.37 -12.11 -23.88
C ASN A 256 4.33 -10.96 -24.16
N GLN A 257 4.02 -9.73 -23.75
CA GLN A 257 4.94 -8.60 -23.85
C GLN A 257 6.18 -8.85 -22.98
N PRO A 258 7.39 -8.44 -23.41
CA PRO A 258 8.63 -8.74 -22.67
C PRO A 258 8.62 -8.26 -21.22
N GLN A 259 8.07 -7.07 -20.96
CA GLN A 259 7.99 -6.50 -19.63
C GLN A 259 7.03 -7.28 -18.72
N MET A 260 5.90 -7.76 -19.29
CA MET A 260 4.94 -8.57 -18.54
C MET A 260 5.52 -9.94 -18.17
N LYS A 261 6.28 -10.55 -19.07
CA LYS A 261 7.03 -11.78 -18.76
C LYS A 261 8.08 -11.57 -17.67
N ALA A 262 8.73 -10.40 -17.64
CA ALA A 262 9.70 -10.07 -16.61
C ALA A 262 9.04 -9.86 -15.23
N TYR A 263 7.84 -9.24 -15.18
CA TYR A 263 7.12 -8.99 -13.93
C TYR A 263 6.30 -10.19 -13.44
N PHE A 264 5.70 -10.95 -14.36
CA PHE A 264 4.67 -11.96 -14.09
C PHE A 264 4.96 -13.31 -14.75
N GLY A 265 6.23 -13.67 -14.91
CA GLY A 265 6.68 -14.85 -15.66
C GLY A 265 6.43 -16.19 -14.97
N THR A 266 5.84 -16.23 -13.77
CA THR A 266 5.40 -17.47 -13.11
C THR A 266 3.89 -17.66 -13.25
N GLU A 267 3.40 -18.89 -13.18
CA GLU A 267 1.97 -19.19 -13.24
C GLU A 267 1.17 -18.47 -12.14
N GLU A 268 1.71 -18.41 -10.91
CA GLU A 268 1.08 -17.72 -9.80
C GLU A 268 0.93 -16.21 -10.06
N THR A 269 1.96 -15.57 -10.59
CA THR A 269 1.91 -14.14 -10.90
C THR A 269 1.03 -13.85 -12.13
N ALA A 270 0.97 -14.74 -13.10
CA ALA A 270 0.09 -14.61 -14.25
C ALA A 270 -1.39 -14.60 -13.85
N ASN A 271 -1.81 -15.51 -12.95
CA ASN A 271 -3.18 -15.56 -12.43
C ASN A 271 -3.55 -14.28 -11.64
N THR A 272 -2.60 -13.73 -10.90
CA THR A 272 -2.79 -12.45 -10.20
C THR A 272 -3.05 -11.32 -11.18
N LEU A 273 -2.33 -11.28 -12.30
CA LEU A 273 -2.50 -10.26 -13.33
C LEU A 273 -3.87 -10.37 -14.03
N ASP A 274 -4.32 -11.59 -14.36
CA ASP A 274 -5.61 -11.84 -15.00
C ASP A 274 -6.76 -11.29 -14.15
N SER A 275 -6.75 -11.63 -12.86
CA SER A 275 -7.75 -11.16 -11.90
C SER A 275 -7.68 -9.65 -11.64
N ALA A 276 -6.48 -9.07 -11.69
CA ALA A 276 -6.29 -7.63 -11.56
C ALA A 276 -7.00 -6.87 -12.70
N TRP A 277 -6.84 -7.32 -13.94
CA TRP A 277 -7.53 -6.71 -15.07
C TRP A 277 -9.03 -6.94 -15.04
N GLU A 278 -9.50 -8.09 -14.54
CA GLU A 278 -10.93 -8.30 -14.32
C GLU A 278 -11.51 -7.32 -13.29
N ALA A 279 -10.77 -7.07 -12.21
CA ALA A 279 -11.16 -6.10 -11.18
C ALA A 279 -11.16 -4.66 -11.70
N ILE A 280 -10.14 -4.25 -12.49
CA ILE A 280 -10.11 -2.92 -13.15
C ILE A 280 -11.34 -2.75 -14.03
N ARG A 281 -11.64 -3.74 -14.87
CA ARG A 281 -12.83 -3.74 -15.75
C ARG A 281 -14.14 -3.65 -14.97
N GLY A 282 -14.17 -4.24 -13.78
CA GLY A 282 -15.30 -4.15 -12.85
C GLY A 282 -15.37 -2.85 -12.05
N GLY A 283 -14.43 -1.91 -12.23
CA GLY A 283 -14.38 -0.64 -11.50
C GLY A 283 -13.83 -0.74 -10.07
N GLU A 284 -13.27 -1.89 -9.69
CA GLU A 284 -12.78 -2.11 -8.32
C GLU A 284 -11.55 -1.25 -7.96
N ALA A 285 -10.82 -0.74 -8.97
CA ALA A 285 -9.70 0.18 -8.78
C ALA A 285 -10.08 1.67 -8.99
N ALA A 286 -11.33 1.95 -9.36
CA ALA A 286 -11.80 3.30 -9.72
C ALA A 286 -12.41 4.07 -8.55
N GLY A 287 -12.56 3.45 -7.38
CA GLY A 287 -13.20 4.06 -6.21
C GLY A 287 -12.48 5.32 -5.73
N VAL A 288 -13.20 6.43 -5.60
CA VAL A 288 -12.69 7.71 -5.11
C VAL A 288 -13.35 8.04 -3.78
N THR A 289 -12.54 8.47 -2.80
CA THR A 289 -12.99 8.97 -1.50
C THR A 289 -12.33 10.30 -1.19
N THR A 290 -12.95 11.13 -0.35
CA THR A 290 -12.37 12.39 0.14
C THR A 290 -11.44 12.18 1.33
N THR A 291 -11.41 10.98 1.88
CA THR A 291 -10.77 10.67 3.17
C THR A 291 -9.28 11.05 3.19
N LEU A 292 -8.53 10.78 2.11
CA LEU A 292 -7.11 11.17 2.08
C LEU A 292 -6.94 12.69 2.13
N ALA A 293 -7.75 13.45 1.37
CA ALA A 293 -7.72 14.91 1.41
C ALA A 293 -8.04 15.47 2.80
N GLU A 294 -9.05 14.91 3.45
CA GLU A 294 -9.47 15.28 4.82
C GLU A 294 -8.34 15.02 5.83
N ILE A 295 -7.70 13.84 5.76
CA ILE A 295 -6.58 13.49 6.65
C ILE A 295 -5.35 14.37 6.37
N LEU A 296 -5.02 14.64 5.11
CA LEU A 296 -3.90 15.49 4.74
C LEU A 296 -4.13 16.98 5.03
N GLY A 297 -5.41 17.41 5.13
CA GLY A 297 -5.78 18.83 5.21
C GLY A 297 -5.48 19.60 3.93
N ARG A 298 -5.32 18.91 2.81
CA ARG A 298 -5.08 19.43 1.46
C ARG A 298 -5.49 18.39 0.41
N GLU A 299 -5.66 18.84 -0.82
CA GLU A 299 -5.84 17.90 -1.94
C GLU A 299 -4.60 17.00 -2.10
N PRO A 300 -4.79 15.69 -2.32
CA PRO A 300 -3.71 14.80 -2.72
C PRO A 300 -3.10 15.23 -4.06
N GLN A 301 -1.82 14.95 -4.24
CA GLN A 301 -1.13 15.25 -5.49
C GLN A 301 -1.79 14.54 -6.66
N SER A 302 -2.02 15.26 -7.75
CA SER A 302 -2.61 14.70 -8.96
C SER A 302 -1.71 13.61 -9.59
N PHE A 303 -2.32 12.67 -10.30
CA PHE A 303 -1.60 11.67 -11.09
C PHE A 303 -0.60 12.34 -12.05
N GLU A 304 -1.05 13.37 -12.79
CA GLU A 304 -0.21 14.11 -13.72
C GLU A 304 1.07 14.64 -13.06
N LYS A 305 0.94 15.30 -11.91
CA LYS A 305 2.09 15.84 -11.18
C LYS A 305 3.03 14.74 -10.69
N THR A 306 2.48 13.60 -10.26
CA THR A 306 3.27 12.45 -9.83
C THR A 306 4.05 11.87 -11.00
N ILE A 307 3.43 11.72 -12.18
CA ILE A 307 4.11 11.23 -13.39
C ILE A 307 5.22 12.18 -13.83
N GLU A 308 4.98 13.50 -13.81
CA GLU A 308 6.03 14.50 -14.09
C GLU A 308 7.28 14.30 -13.20
N GLU A 309 7.06 14.12 -11.90
CA GLU A 309 8.15 13.92 -10.94
C GLU A 309 8.87 12.59 -11.18
N CYS A 310 8.13 11.51 -11.49
CA CYS A 310 8.71 10.21 -11.83
C CYS A 310 9.59 10.28 -13.08
N VAL A 311 9.11 10.92 -14.15
CA VAL A 311 9.88 11.11 -15.39
C VAL A 311 11.16 11.91 -15.11
N LYS A 312 11.06 13.04 -14.40
CA LYS A 312 12.23 13.87 -14.04
C LYS A 312 13.24 13.12 -13.19
N LYS A 313 12.76 12.37 -12.19
CA LYS A 313 13.62 11.59 -11.30
C LYS A 313 14.37 10.51 -12.05
N GLN A 314 13.71 9.78 -12.94
CA GLN A 314 14.33 8.73 -13.73
C GLN A 314 15.35 9.29 -14.73
N ALA A 315 15.03 10.41 -15.40
CA ALA A 315 15.97 11.08 -16.29
C ALA A 315 17.25 11.61 -15.61
N SER A 316 17.18 11.89 -14.29
CA SER A 316 18.35 12.33 -13.52
C SER A 316 19.26 11.19 -13.04
N GLN A 317 18.85 9.92 -13.23
CA GLN A 317 19.59 8.73 -12.82
C GLN A 317 20.31 8.04 -13.99
N GLU A 318 20.03 8.46 -15.22
CA GLU A 318 20.74 8.09 -16.45
C GLU A 318 21.90 9.05 -16.75
#